data_4618c1d936619f2805b2639bbab14b21
#
_entry.id   4618c1d936619f2805b2639bbab14b21
#
_cell.length_a   1.000
_cell.length_b   1.000
_cell.length_c   1.000
_cell.angle_alpha   90.00
_cell.angle_beta   90.00
_cell.angle_gamma   90.00
#
_symmetry.space_group_name_H-M   'P 1'
#
loop_
_entity.id
_entity.type
_entity.pdbx_description
1 polymer ?
#
loop_
_entity_poly.entity_id
_entity_poly.type
_entity_poly.pdbx_seq_one_letter_code
_entity_poly.pdbx_strand_id
1 'polypeptide(L)'
;MGEKLKSLRIEKKLTQKQVADRIGLAISAVSSYESGTRYPSYDVLAKLACIFHVSTDYLLGMTDTRNIDVTGLNDNEIELVSQLVDMLRSKK
;
A
#
# COMPACT_ATOMS: atom_id res chain seq x y z
N MET A 1 -2.45 -11.37 -3.86
CA MET A 1 -2.00 -9.97 -3.80
C MET A 1 -2.64 -9.08 -4.85
N GLY A 2 -2.76 -9.54 -6.06
CA GLY A 2 -3.22 -8.70 -7.18
C GLY A 2 -4.58 -8.06 -6.98
N GLU A 3 -5.54 -8.81 -6.48
CA GLU A 3 -6.89 -8.29 -6.24
C GLU A 3 -6.92 -7.21 -5.16
N LYS A 4 -6.13 -7.39 -4.10
CA LYS A 4 -6.02 -6.39 -3.05
C LYS A 4 -5.38 -5.12 -3.57
N LEU A 5 -4.33 -5.25 -4.36
CA LEU A 5 -3.64 -4.12 -4.96
C LEU A 5 -4.59 -3.34 -5.86
N LYS A 6 -5.32 -4.02 -6.72
CA LYS A 6 -6.30 -3.39 -7.60
C LYS A 6 -7.39 -2.68 -6.82
N SER A 7 -7.93 -3.33 -5.79
CA SER A 7 -8.98 -2.75 -4.95
C SER A 7 -8.52 -1.48 -4.25
N LEU A 8 -7.31 -1.49 -3.70
CA LEU A 8 -6.73 -0.33 -3.05
C LEU A 8 -6.51 0.82 -4.04
N ARG A 9 -6.04 0.50 -5.23
CA ARG A 9 -5.84 1.50 -6.28
C ARG A 9 -7.16 2.17 -6.66
N ILE A 10 -8.19 1.39 -6.90
CA ILE A 10 -9.51 1.89 -7.27
C ILE A 10 -10.11 2.71 -6.13
N GLU A 11 -9.97 2.24 -4.90
CA GLU A 11 -10.44 2.94 -3.71
C GLU A 11 -9.83 4.33 -3.59
N LYS A 12 -8.57 4.47 -3.96
CA LYS A 12 -7.88 5.76 -3.95
C LYS A 12 -8.04 6.54 -5.26
N LYS A 13 -8.84 6.03 -6.18
CA LYS A 13 -9.12 6.67 -7.47
C LYS A 13 -7.86 6.93 -8.28
N LEU A 14 -6.92 5.99 -8.22
CA LEU A 14 -5.68 6.06 -8.99
C LEU A 14 -5.76 5.18 -10.22
N THR A 15 -5.13 5.64 -11.31
CA THR A 15 -4.93 4.83 -12.50
C THR A 15 -3.70 3.95 -12.33
N GLN A 16 -3.58 2.91 -13.13
CA GLN A 16 -2.36 2.09 -13.17
C GLN A 16 -1.14 2.94 -13.51
N LYS A 17 -1.30 3.93 -14.41
CA LYS A 17 -0.21 4.84 -14.76
C LYS A 17 0.26 5.66 -13.56
N GLN A 18 -0.67 6.18 -12.78
CA GLN A 18 -0.32 6.96 -11.59
C GLN A 18 0.44 6.13 -10.57
N VAL A 19 0.04 4.88 -10.36
CA VAL A 19 0.76 3.98 -9.47
C VAL A 19 2.14 3.66 -10.05
N ALA A 20 2.21 3.36 -11.35
CA ALA A 20 3.48 3.06 -12.01
C ALA A 20 4.47 4.23 -11.88
N ASP A 21 3.99 5.45 -12.08
CA ASP A 21 4.83 6.65 -11.93
C ASP A 21 5.40 6.77 -10.51
N ARG A 22 4.58 6.45 -9.50
CA ARG A 22 4.99 6.55 -8.10
C ARG A 22 6.03 5.50 -7.70
N ILE A 23 5.96 4.32 -8.29
CA ILE A 23 6.94 3.25 -8.00
C ILE A 23 8.10 3.23 -8.99
N GLY A 24 8.08 4.10 -10.00
CA GLY A 24 9.18 4.21 -10.94
C GLY A 24 9.25 3.08 -11.94
N LEU A 25 8.12 2.47 -12.28
CA LEU A 25 8.05 1.34 -13.22
C LEU A 25 7.05 1.63 -14.34
N ALA A 26 7.04 0.76 -15.35
CA ALA A 26 6.10 0.85 -16.46
C ALA A 26 4.69 0.42 -16.03
N ILE A 27 3.67 0.91 -16.74
CA ILE A 27 2.27 0.53 -16.52
C ILE A 27 2.11 -0.98 -16.60
N SER A 28 2.82 -1.63 -17.53
CA SER A 28 2.74 -3.09 -17.71
C SER A 28 3.14 -3.86 -16.46
N ALA A 29 4.06 -3.32 -15.65
CA ALA A 29 4.44 -3.93 -14.39
C ALA A 29 3.27 -3.91 -13.41
N VAL A 30 2.60 -2.77 -13.26
CA VAL A 30 1.43 -2.65 -12.38
C VAL A 30 0.33 -3.60 -12.85
N SER A 31 0.05 -3.63 -14.14
CA SER A 31 -0.94 -4.53 -14.72
C SER A 31 -0.62 -5.99 -14.40
N SER A 32 0.64 -6.38 -14.53
CA SER A 32 1.09 -7.75 -14.23
C SER A 32 0.95 -8.09 -12.75
N TYR A 33 1.22 -7.13 -11.87
CA TYR A 33 1.03 -7.34 -10.43
C TYR A 33 -0.45 -7.52 -10.09
N GLU A 34 -1.32 -6.71 -10.68
CA GLU A 34 -2.76 -6.80 -10.42
C GLU A 34 -3.36 -8.10 -10.98
N SER A 35 -2.88 -8.57 -12.11
CA SER A 35 -3.34 -9.82 -12.72
C SER A 35 -2.74 -11.08 -12.08
N GLY A 36 -1.70 -10.91 -11.28
CA GLY A 36 -1.03 -12.04 -10.63
C GLY A 36 -0.01 -12.76 -11.50
N THR A 37 0.31 -12.23 -12.69
CA THR A 37 1.30 -12.85 -13.57
C THR A 37 2.72 -12.57 -13.15
N ARG A 38 2.95 -11.53 -12.36
CA ARG A 38 4.25 -11.19 -11.79
C ARG A 38 4.08 -10.74 -10.35
N TYR A 39 5.14 -10.89 -9.57
CA TYR A 39 5.20 -10.39 -8.21
C TYR A 39 6.24 -9.27 -8.12
N PRO A 40 5.96 -8.21 -7.36
CA PRO A 40 6.93 -7.14 -7.20
C PRO A 40 8.13 -7.62 -6.36
N SER A 41 9.29 -6.98 -6.60
CA SER A 41 10.43 -7.15 -5.71
C SER A 41 10.08 -6.61 -4.33
N TYR A 42 10.93 -6.93 -3.35
CA TYR A 42 10.73 -6.43 -1.98
C TYR A 42 10.65 -4.90 -1.95
N ASP A 43 11.55 -4.22 -2.66
CA ASP A 43 11.57 -2.76 -2.69
C ASP A 43 10.29 -2.18 -3.26
N VAL A 44 9.80 -2.76 -4.34
CA VAL A 44 8.55 -2.32 -4.98
C VAL A 44 7.36 -2.61 -4.09
N LEU A 45 7.35 -3.77 -3.44
CA LEU A 45 6.29 -4.13 -2.51
C LEU A 45 6.21 -3.12 -1.36
N ALA A 46 7.37 -2.73 -0.81
CA ALA A 46 7.43 -1.72 0.24
C ALA A 46 6.89 -0.37 -0.23
N LYS A 47 7.22 0.04 -1.46
CA LYS A 47 6.70 1.27 -2.04
C LYS A 47 5.18 1.23 -2.20
N LEU A 48 4.65 0.11 -2.68
CA LEU A 48 3.20 -0.07 -2.82
C LEU A 48 2.51 0.01 -1.47
N ALA A 49 3.05 -0.64 -0.47
CA ALA A 49 2.52 -0.58 0.89
C ALA A 49 2.49 0.86 1.41
N CYS A 50 3.53 1.63 1.17
CA CYS A 50 3.59 3.04 1.56
C CYS A 50 2.54 3.88 0.83
N ILE A 51 2.37 3.67 -0.47
CA ILE A 51 1.40 4.43 -1.27
C ILE A 51 -0.02 4.23 -0.74
N PHE A 52 -0.35 3.00 -0.39
CA PHE A 52 -1.70 2.65 0.04
C PHE A 52 -1.88 2.66 1.56
N HIS A 53 -0.83 2.99 2.31
CA HIS A 53 -0.88 3.06 3.78
C HIS A 53 -1.36 1.75 4.41
N VAL A 54 -0.85 0.65 3.89
CA VAL A 54 -1.13 -0.69 4.42
C VAL A 54 0.21 -1.38 4.67
N SER A 55 0.16 -2.49 5.42
CA SER A 55 1.35 -3.31 5.63
C SER A 55 1.63 -4.17 4.40
N THR A 56 2.88 -4.60 4.25
CA THR A 56 3.23 -5.58 3.23
C THR A 56 2.51 -6.89 3.47
N ASP A 57 2.30 -7.26 4.74
CA ASP A 57 1.56 -8.46 5.11
C ASP A 57 0.12 -8.42 4.60
N TYR A 58 -0.52 -7.27 4.69
CA TYR A 58 -1.87 -7.12 4.15
C TYR A 58 -1.88 -7.32 2.63
N LEU A 59 -0.93 -6.72 1.91
CA LEU A 59 -0.83 -6.90 0.46
C LEU A 59 -0.58 -8.36 0.08
N LEU A 60 0.20 -9.07 0.89
CA LEU A 60 0.51 -10.48 0.65
C LEU A 60 -0.60 -11.43 1.09
N GLY A 61 -1.65 -10.91 1.73
CA GLY A 61 -2.76 -11.73 2.20
C GLY A 61 -2.48 -12.48 3.49
N MET A 62 -1.45 -12.08 4.22
CA MET A 62 -1.06 -12.74 5.48
C MET A 62 -1.83 -12.22 6.69
N THR A 63 -2.54 -11.12 6.55
CA THR A 63 -3.38 -10.53 7.59
C THR A 63 -4.54 -9.81 6.93
N ASP A 64 -5.66 -9.72 7.64
CA ASP A 64 -6.82 -8.92 7.22
C ASP A 64 -6.75 -7.48 7.72
N THR A 65 -5.78 -7.18 8.56
CA THR A 65 -5.59 -5.85 9.14
C THR A 65 -4.90 -4.95 8.13
N ARG A 66 -5.61 -3.95 7.61
CA ARG A 66 -5.10 -3.01 6.61
C ARG A 66 -4.14 -1.98 7.18
N ASN A 67 -4.36 -1.62 8.43
CA ASN A 67 -3.65 -0.52 9.07
C ASN A 67 -2.26 -0.95 9.54
N ILE A 68 -1.43 0.07 9.85
CA ILE A 68 -0.15 -0.18 10.50
C ILE A 68 -0.41 -0.96 11.78
N ASP A 69 0.41 -1.97 12.04
CA ASP A 69 0.30 -2.77 13.25
C ASP A 69 0.61 -1.90 14.48
N VAL A 70 -0.39 -1.74 15.32
CA VAL A 70 -0.28 -0.97 16.57
C VAL A 70 -0.32 -1.87 17.79
N THR A 71 -0.15 -3.16 17.61
CA THR A 71 -0.12 -4.13 18.71
C THR A 71 0.98 -3.74 19.70
N GLY A 72 0.62 -3.68 20.97
CA GLY A 72 1.55 -3.29 22.01
C GLY A 72 1.64 -1.79 22.27
N LEU A 73 0.95 -0.97 21.48
CA LEU A 73 0.88 0.47 21.70
C LEU A 73 -0.32 0.81 22.59
N ASN A 74 -0.15 1.83 23.43
CA ASN A 74 -1.28 2.36 24.21
C ASN A 74 -2.08 3.35 23.35
N ASP A 75 -3.22 3.81 23.88
CA ASP A 75 -4.13 4.69 23.16
C ASP A 75 -3.45 6.00 22.72
N ASN A 76 -2.61 6.56 23.57
CA ASN A 76 -1.88 7.79 23.23
C ASN A 76 -0.90 7.57 22.10
N GLU A 77 -0.21 6.43 22.11
CA GLU A 77 0.74 6.08 21.05
C GLU A 77 0.03 5.82 19.73
N ILE A 78 -1.12 5.15 19.78
CA ILE A 78 -1.95 4.92 18.60
C ILE A 78 -2.40 6.25 18.00
N GLU A 79 -2.82 7.18 18.85
CA GLU A 79 -3.22 8.52 18.43
C GLU A 79 -2.08 9.24 17.71
N LEU A 80 -0.87 9.18 18.28
CA LEU A 80 0.30 9.80 17.67
C LEU A 80 0.62 9.19 16.31
N VAL A 81 0.56 7.87 16.19
CA VAL A 81 0.77 7.18 14.91
C VAL A 81 -0.27 7.62 13.91
N SER A 82 -1.54 7.69 14.31
CA SER A 82 -2.63 8.12 13.44
C SER A 82 -2.42 9.55 12.93
N GLN A 83 -2.01 10.45 13.82
CA GLN A 83 -1.71 11.83 13.44
C GLN A 83 -0.55 11.91 12.45
N LEU A 84 0.50 11.12 12.69
CA LEU A 84 1.64 11.08 11.80
C LEU A 84 1.25 10.58 10.41
N VAL A 85 0.45 9.53 10.34
CA VAL A 85 -0.05 8.99 9.07
C VAL A 85 -0.87 10.04 8.34
N ASP A 86 -1.75 10.75 9.04
CA ASP A 86 -2.56 11.81 8.44
C ASP A 86 -1.70 12.95 7.91
N MET A 87 -0.66 13.34 8.63
CA MET A 87 0.28 14.35 8.17
C MET A 87 0.99 13.93 6.90
N LEU A 88 1.44 12.69 6.83
CA LEU A 88 2.11 12.16 5.65
C LEU A 88 1.16 12.10 4.44
N ARG A 89 -0.10 11.77 4.67
CA ARG A 89 -1.11 11.80 3.61
C ARG A 89 -1.35 13.19 3.07
N SER A 90 -1.38 14.19 3.95
CA SER A 90 -1.63 15.58 3.54
C SER A 90 -0.55 16.14 2.66
N LYS A 91 0.65 15.60 2.72
CA LYS A 91 1.80 16.08 1.96
C LYS A 91 1.91 15.47 0.57
N LYS A 92 1.08 14.51 0.26
CA LYS A 92 1.13 13.79 -1.01
C LYS A 92 0.17 14.35 -2.03
#